data_33ed13a46d0ce6cd10b0cada34620f81
#
_entry.id   33ed13a46d0ce6cd10b0cada34620f81
#
_cell.length_a   1.000
_cell.length_b   1.000
_cell.length_c   1.000
_cell.angle_alpha   90.00
_cell.angle_beta   90.00
_cell.angle_gamma   90.00
#
_symmetry.space_group_name_H-M   'P 1'
#
loop_
_entity.id
_entity.type
_entity.pdbx_description
1 polymer ?
#
loop_
_entity_poly.entity_id
_entity_poly.type
_entity_poly.pdbx_seq_one_letter_code
_entity_poly.pdbx_strand_id
1 'polypeptide(L)'
;EDLEPQIEVFRNQAVTSIIEAGTAEGRPDEWDLDALWGELGRLYPVGLTQDEVVEALGGKNALTSERLIEELTEDVAVAYEDAEARIEANALAHVQLGEDPMRTLERRILLAVVDKRWREHLYEMDYLKEGIGLRAMAQRDPLVEYSNEGARMFRAMMEGIREETVEQIFANVARFDAAAQRAAEDGTVEAAQAVANANATAAAGIRVGQAGGQGRGTVLGDTGQASMEQRVTYSGPSESGEEETSGASSRRASRSGADSGGNRAERRRSRKKRRH
;
A
#
# COMPACT_ATOMS: atom_id res chain seq x y z
N GLU A 1 20.19 10.62 -4.51
CA GLU A 1 20.49 9.50 -3.58
C GLU A 1 19.77 8.27 -4.07
N ASP A 2 20.47 7.15 -4.15
CA ASP A 2 19.92 5.87 -4.55
C ASP A 2 19.04 5.33 -3.40
N LEU A 3 17.77 5.02 -3.69
CA LEU A 3 16.79 4.50 -2.73
C LEU A 3 16.68 2.97 -2.75
N GLU A 4 17.26 2.31 -3.74
CA GLU A 4 17.15 0.87 -3.92
C GLU A 4 17.54 0.06 -2.66
N PRO A 5 18.67 0.34 -1.98
CA PRO A 5 19.00 -0.38 -0.75
C PRO A 5 17.97 -0.17 0.38
N GLN A 6 17.37 1.03 0.44
CA GLN A 6 16.36 1.33 1.44
C GLN A 6 15.03 0.61 1.15
N ILE A 7 14.64 0.53 -0.12
CA ILE A 7 13.44 -0.21 -0.55
C ILE A 7 13.63 -1.72 -0.33
N GLU A 8 14.84 -2.25 -0.57
CA GLU A 8 15.16 -3.64 -0.25
C GLU A 8 14.95 -3.93 1.26
N VAL A 9 15.45 -3.07 2.13
CA VAL A 9 15.24 -3.18 3.59
C VAL A 9 13.76 -3.13 3.93
N PHE A 10 13.01 -2.19 3.35
CA PHE A 10 11.57 -2.04 3.60
C PHE A 10 10.80 -3.30 3.19
N ARG A 11 11.07 -3.80 2.00
CA ARG A 11 10.47 -5.02 1.46
C ARG A 11 10.69 -6.24 2.37
N ASN A 12 11.95 -6.45 2.76
CA ASN A 12 12.32 -7.59 3.60
C ASN A 12 11.69 -7.47 5.01
N GLN A 13 11.71 -6.27 5.60
CA GLN A 13 11.10 -6.03 6.91
C GLN A 13 9.57 -6.15 6.89
N ALA A 14 8.89 -5.67 5.84
CA ALA A 14 7.45 -5.79 5.73
C ALA A 14 7.01 -7.27 5.64
N VAL A 15 7.70 -8.08 4.82
CA VAL A 15 7.44 -9.53 4.76
C VAL A 15 7.71 -10.20 6.10
N THR A 16 8.84 -9.86 6.75
CA THR A 16 9.20 -10.40 8.07
C THR A 16 8.12 -10.09 9.11
N SER A 17 7.68 -8.81 9.21
CA SER A 17 6.64 -8.40 10.16
C SER A 17 5.33 -9.16 9.98
N ILE A 18 4.89 -9.35 8.75
CA ILE A 18 3.65 -10.11 8.45
C ILE A 18 3.79 -11.58 8.88
N ILE A 19 4.94 -12.20 8.58
CA ILE A 19 5.17 -13.61 8.95
C ILE A 19 5.28 -13.76 10.47
N GLU A 20 6.03 -12.89 11.15
CA GLU A 20 6.16 -12.91 12.59
C GLU A 20 4.80 -12.74 13.28
N ALA A 21 3.96 -11.81 12.79
CA ALA A 21 2.61 -11.62 13.29
C ALA A 21 1.72 -12.85 13.09
N GLY A 22 1.75 -13.47 11.90
CA GLY A 22 0.96 -14.65 11.56
C GLY A 22 1.43 -15.95 12.23
N THR A 23 2.64 -15.97 12.75
CA THR A 23 3.27 -17.14 13.39
C THR A 23 3.60 -16.91 14.87
N ALA A 24 3.15 -15.80 15.47
CA ALA A 24 3.47 -15.39 16.84
C ALA A 24 2.91 -16.35 17.90
N GLU A 25 1.79 -16.98 17.62
CA GLU A 25 1.10 -17.84 18.56
C GLU A 25 0.86 -19.24 17.97
N GLY A 26 0.82 -20.24 18.85
CA GLY A 26 0.52 -21.61 18.47
C GLY A 26 1.69 -22.39 17.89
N ARG A 27 1.39 -23.59 17.43
CA ARG A 27 2.35 -24.49 16.74
C ARG A 27 2.16 -24.36 15.22
N PRO A 28 3.14 -24.79 14.42
CA PRO A 28 3.06 -24.69 12.96
C PRO A 28 1.81 -25.32 12.32
N ASP A 29 1.28 -26.38 12.93
CA ASP A 29 0.04 -27.03 12.49
C ASP A 29 -1.24 -26.22 12.80
N GLU A 30 -1.16 -25.27 13.73
CA GLU A 30 -2.25 -24.38 14.18
C GLU A 30 -2.24 -23.03 13.46
N TRP A 31 -1.18 -22.69 12.72
CA TRP A 31 -1.07 -21.39 12.00
C TRP A 31 -2.11 -21.27 10.89
N ASP A 32 -2.77 -20.12 10.83
CA ASP A 32 -3.69 -19.77 9.75
C ASP A 32 -2.90 -19.28 8.52
N LEU A 33 -2.45 -20.25 7.72
CA LEU A 33 -1.66 -19.95 6.52
C LEU A 33 -2.50 -19.25 5.44
N ASP A 34 -3.82 -19.46 5.39
CA ASP A 34 -4.70 -18.78 4.44
C ASP A 34 -4.76 -17.28 4.75
N ALA A 35 -4.91 -16.92 6.02
CA ALA A 35 -4.85 -15.53 6.47
C ALA A 35 -3.47 -14.91 6.18
N LEU A 36 -2.38 -15.65 6.46
CA LEU A 36 -1.01 -15.20 6.18
C LEU A 36 -0.78 -14.91 4.69
N TRP A 37 -1.20 -15.82 3.80
CA TRP A 37 -1.12 -15.61 2.35
C TRP A 37 -2.02 -14.47 1.88
N GLY A 38 -3.16 -14.26 2.55
CA GLY A 38 -4.04 -13.12 2.30
C GLY A 38 -3.36 -11.78 2.60
N GLU A 39 -2.64 -11.67 3.72
CA GLU A 39 -1.88 -10.45 4.09
C GLU A 39 -0.68 -10.23 3.16
N LEU A 40 0.09 -11.26 2.88
CA LEU A 40 1.20 -11.19 1.92
C LEU A 40 0.73 -10.78 0.52
N GLY A 41 -0.43 -11.30 0.08
CA GLY A 41 -1.03 -10.97 -1.22
C GLY A 41 -1.51 -9.52 -1.34
N ARG A 42 -1.75 -8.84 -0.22
CA ARG A 42 -1.99 -7.38 -0.22
C ARG A 42 -0.69 -6.60 -0.40
N LEU A 43 0.39 -7.07 0.21
CA LEU A 43 1.68 -6.40 0.16
C LEU A 43 2.30 -6.48 -1.26
N TYR A 44 2.30 -7.68 -1.87
CA TYR A 44 2.91 -7.90 -3.17
C TYR A 44 2.27 -9.08 -3.90
N PRO A 45 2.45 -9.23 -5.22
CA PRO A 45 1.95 -10.39 -5.96
C PRO A 45 2.80 -11.63 -5.62
N VAL A 46 2.38 -12.41 -4.61
CA VAL A 46 3.08 -13.62 -4.15
C VAL A 46 3.17 -14.64 -5.28
N GLY A 47 4.38 -15.08 -5.59
CA GLY A 47 4.65 -16.05 -6.66
C GLY A 47 4.61 -17.51 -6.21
N LEU A 48 4.66 -17.74 -4.90
CA LEU A 48 4.62 -19.06 -4.29
C LEU A 48 3.24 -19.35 -3.72
N THR A 49 2.70 -20.51 -4.03
CA THR A 49 1.49 -20.99 -3.37
C THR A 49 1.83 -21.55 -1.98
N GLN A 50 0.85 -21.53 -1.10
CA GLN A 50 0.95 -22.12 0.24
C GLN A 50 1.40 -23.58 0.17
N ASP A 51 0.81 -24.39 -0.72
CA ASP A 51 1.10 -25.82 -0.86
C ASP A 51 2.54 -26.05 -1.32
N GLU A 52 3.04 -25.25 -2.27
CA GLU A 52 4.44 -25.35 -2.72
C GLU A 52 5.43 -25.09 -1.59
N VAL A 53 5.16 -24.09 -0.75
CA VAL A 53 6.04 -23.76 0.40
C VAL A 53 5.97 -24.84 1.46
N VAL A 54 4.78 -25.32 1.81
CA VAL A 54 4.59 -26.40 2.78
C VAL A 54 5.28 -27.67 2.32
N GLU A 55 5.16 -28.04 1.04
CA GLU A 55 5.83 -29.24 0.46
C GLU A 55 7.35 -29.06 0.46
N ALA A 56 7.86 -27.91 0.02
CA ALA A 56 9.30 -27.64 -0.06
C ALA A 56 9.97 -27.65 1.34
N LEU A 57 9.24 -27.25 2.38
CA LEU A 57 9.73 -27.20 3.74
C LEU A 57 9.51 -28.52 4.54
N GLY A 58 8.90 -29.54 3.91
CA GLY A 58 8.76 -30.87 4.50
C GLY A 58 7.46 -31.08 5.28
N GLY A 59 6.40 -30.32 4.97
CA GLY A 59 5.06 -30.41 5.56
C GLY A 59 4.81 -29.39 6.65
N LYS A 60 3.53 -29.23 7.04
CA LYS A 60 3.10 -28.22 8.02
C LYS A 60 3.87 -28.27 9.33
N ASN A 61 4.14 -29.47 9.86
CA ASN A 61 4.86 -29.66 11.14
C ASN A 61 6.34 -29.28 11.10
N ALA A 62 6.93 -29.14 9.91
CA ALA A 62 8.33 -28.77 9.72
C ALA A 62 8.50 -27.25 9.43
N LEU A 63 7.41 -26.52 9.37
CA LEU A 63 7.45 -25.07 9.19
C LEU A 63 8.06 -24.40 10.42
N THR A 64 8.85 -23.37 10.18
CA THR A 64 9.30 -22.41 11.20
C THR A 64 9.16 -21.01 10.63
N SER A 65 9.01 -20.02 11.51
CA SER A 65 8.91 -18.60 11.09
C SER A 65 10.14 -18.19 10.27
N GLU A 66 11.34 -18.59 10.69
CA GLU A 66 12.61 -18.26 10.02
C GLU A 66 12.67 -18.81 8.60
N ARG A 67 12.21 -20.07 8.39
CA ARG A 67 12.20 -20.69 7.06
C ARG A 67 11.17 -20.04 6.13
N LEU A 68 10.01 -19.66 6.67
CA LEU A 68 9.02 -18.89 5.93
C LEU A 68 9.57 -17.52 5.53
N ILE A 69 10.25 -16.83 6.46
CA ILE A 69 10.90 -15.55 6.17
C ILE A 69 11.94 -15.71 5.06
N GLU A 70 12.82 -16.70 5.13
CA GLU A 70 13.83 -16.96 4.09
C GLU A 70 13.20 -17.18 2.72
N GLU A 71 12.20 -18.05 2.63
CA GLU A 71 11.55 -18.38 1.38
C GLU A 71 10.76 -17.22 0.79
N LEU A 72 10.02 -16.47 1.61
CA LEU A 72 9.15 -15.39 1.16
C LEU A 72 9.90 -14.07 0.94
N THR A 73 11.01 -13.82 1.63
CA THR A 73 11.88 -12.68 1.30
C THR A 73 12.62 -12.89 -0.03
N GLU A 74 12.95 -14.14 -0.40
CA GLU A 74 13.45 -14.42 -1.74
C GLU A 74 12.35 -14.27 -2.81
N ASP A 75 11.12 -14.68 -2.52
CA ASP A 75 9.99 -14.53 -3.44
C ASP A 75 9.66 -13.05 -3.72
N VAL A 76 9.58 -12.21 -2.68
CA VAL A 76 9.33 -10.78 -2.85
C VAL A 76 10.47 -10.08 -3.60
N ALA A 77 11.71 -10.55 -3.45
CA ALA A 77 12.84 -10.02 -4.22
C ALA A 77 12.69 -10.31 -5.72
N VAL A 78 12.31 -11.54 -6.08
CA VAL A 78 12.00 -11.90 -7.48
C VAL A 78 10.80 -11.12 -8.01
N ALA A 79 9.75 -10.93 -7.17
CA ALA A 79 8.60 -10.13 -7.53
C ALA A 79 8.98 -8.68 -7.87
N TYR A 80 9.90 -8.13 -7.11
CA TYR A 80 10.36 -6.77 -7.29
C TYR A 80 11.19 -6.61 -8.56
N GLU A 81 12.13 -7.53 -8.82
CA GLU A 81 12.89 -7.58 -10.07
C GLU A 81 11.96 -7.67 -11.30
N ASP A 82 10.92 -8.49 -11.23
CA ASP A 82 9.91 -8.59 -12.28
C ASP A 82 9.08 -7.29 -12.42
N ALA A 83 8.76 -6.62 -11.32
CA ALA A 83 8.06 -5.35 -11.33
C ALA A 83 8.92 -4.23 -11.95
N GLU A 84 10.20 -4.16 -11.59
CA GLU A 84 11.16 -3.24 -12.17
C GLU A 84 11.30 -3.46 -13.68
N ALA A 85 11.52 -4.70 -14.12
CA ALA A 85 11.62 -5.02 -15.55
C ALA A 85 10.35 -4.62 -16.34
N ARG A 86 9.17 -4.77 -15.73
CA ARG A 86 7.90 -4.40 -16.39
C ARG A 86 7.74 -2.90 -16.52
N ILE A 87 8.06 -2.13 -15.47
CA ILE A 87 7.92 -0.68 -15.51
C ILE A 87 8.98 -0.05 -16.42
N GLU A 88 10.19 -0.60 -16.46
CA GLU A 88 11.25 -0.18 -17.37
C GLU A 88 10.91 -0.47 -18.84
N ALA A 89 10.18 -1.53 -19.13
CA ALA A 89 9.69 -1.83 -20.47
C ALA A 89 8.45 -1.01 -20.87
N ASN A 90 7.83 -0.28 -19.93
CA ASN A 90 6.55 0.39 -20.14
C ASN A 90 6.74 1.80 -20.71
N ALA A 91 6.38 2.01 -21.98
CA ALA A 91 6.52 3.31 -22.63
C ALA A 91 5.73 4.45 -21.95
N LEU A 92 4.56 4.15 -21.36
CA LEU A 92 3.78 5.14 -20.60
C LEU A 92 4.48 5.56 -19.33
N ALA A 93 5.18 4.64 -18.67
CA ALA A 93 5.98 4.94 -17.50
C ALA A 93 7.11 5.92 -17.84
N HIS A 94 7.84 5.70 -18.93
CA HIS A 94 8.87 6.63 -19.38
C HIS A 94 8.33 8.02 -19.70
N VAL A 95 7.14 8.13 -20.30
CA VAL A 95 6.49 9.42 -20.56
C VAL A 95 6.16 10.17 -19.26
N GLN A 96 5.70 9.47 -18.22
CA GLN A 96 5.24 10.09 -16.98
C GLN A 96 6.32 10.28 -15.92
N LEU A 97 7.29 9.37 -15.86
CA LEU A 97 8.28 9.26 -14.80
C LEU A 97 9.71 9.63 -15.28
N GLY A 98 9.97 9.63 -16.59
CA GLY A 98 11.25 9.99 -17.17
C GLY A 98 12.13 8.77 -17.52
N GLU A 99 13.45 9.00 -17.60
CA GLU A 99 14.41 8.00 -18.08
C GLU A 99 14.58 6.80 -17.13
N ASP A 100 14.40 7.03 -15.84
CA ASP A 100 14.47 6.02 -14.78
C ASP A 100 13.11 5.96 -14.05
N PRO A 101 12.13 5.24 -14.64
CA PRO A 101 10.77 5.25 -14.12
C PRO A 101 10.66 4.55 -12.77
N MET A 102 11.43 3.48 -12.51
CA MET A 102 11.35 2.79 -11.23
C MET A 102 11.86 3.66 -10.07
N ARG A 103 13.03 4.26 -10.19
CA ARG A 103 13.60 5.14 -9.14
C ARG A 103 12.75 6.40 -8.92
N THR A 104 12.16 6.93 -10.00
CA THR A 104 11.24 8.06 -9.88
C THR A 104 9.95 7.66 -9.16
N LEU A 105 9.43 6.49 -9.44
CA LEU A 105 8.23 5.95 -8.79
C LEU A 105 8.46 5.74 -7.30
N GLU A 106 9.53 5.04 -6.92
CA GLU A 106 9.93 4.81 -5.53
C GLU A 106 10.01 6.11 -4.74
N ARG A 107 10.72 7.10 -5.29
CA ARG A 107 10.88 8.40 -4.63
C ARG A 107 9.55 9.12 -4.44
N ARG A 108 8.68 9.12 -5.44
CA ARG A 108 7.37 9.75 -5.34
C ARG A 108 6.49 9.08 -4.31
N ILE A 109 6.46 7.74 -4.30
CA ILE A 109 5.66 6.96 -3.35
C ILE A 109 6.19 7.15 -1.94
N LEU A 110 7.49 6.97 -1.71
CA LEU A 110 8.09 7.11 -0.39
C LEU A 110 7.81 8.49 0.20
N LEU A 111 8.00 9.56 -0.56
CA LEU A 111 7.73 10.92 -0.09
C LEU A 111 6.25 11.13 0.25
N ALA A 112 5.34 10.60 -0.57
CA ALA A 112 3.90 10.72 -0.34
C ALA A 112 3.45 9.94 0.92
N VAL A 113 3.95 8.72 1.10
CA VAL A 113 3.64 7.87 2.26
C VAL A 113 4.20 8.49 3.54
N VAL A 114 5.47 8.93 3.53
CA VAL A 114 6.10 9.59 4.69
C VAL A 114 5.33 10.85 5.07
N ASP A 115 4.97 11.72 4.10
CA ASP A 115 4.22 12.96 4.37
C ASP A 115 2.83 12.67 4.99
N LYS A 116 2.14 11.66 4.48
CA LYS A 116 0.85 11.22 5.01
C LYS A 116 0.98 10.67 6.43
N ARG A 117 1.83 9.67 6.63
CA ARG A 117 2.00 8.97 7.92
C ARG A 117 2.56 9.88 9.01
N TRP A 118 3.50 10.77 8.65
CA TRP A 118 4.04 11.75 9.58
C TRP A 118 2.96 12.71 10.07
N ARG A 119 2.12 13.19 9.18
CA ARG A 119 1.02 14.10 9.52
C ARG A 119 0.01 13.42 10.43
N GLU A 120 -0.38 12.19 10.12
CA GLU A 120 -1.25 11.37 10.97
C GLU A 120 -0.63 11.19 12.36
N HIS A 121 0.65 10.83 12.44
CA HIS A 121 1.37 10.65 13.70
C HIS A 121 1.42 11.93 14.55
N LEU A 122 1.59 13.11 13.95
CA LEU A 122 1.56 14.36 14.68
C LEU A 122 0.18 14.61 15.34
N TYR A 123 -0.92 14.33 14.64
CA TYR A 123 -2.26 14.41 15.22
C TYR A 123 -2.46 13.40 16.36
N GLU A 124 -1.99 12.18 16.21
CA GLU A 124 -2.08 11.16 17.24
C GLU A 124 -1.26 11.55 18.50
N MET A 125 -0.07 12.12 18.30
CA MET A 125 0.77 12.59 19.41
C MET A 125 0.14 13.79 20.15
N ASP A 126 -0.51 14.71 19.45
CA ASP A 126 -1.25 15.80 20.08
C ASP A 126 -2.43 15.24 20.89
N TYR A 127 -3.16 14.28 20.36
CA TYR A 127 -4.24 13.61 21.08
C TYR A 127 -3.74 12.85 22.32
N LEU A 128 -2.61 12.16 22.20
CA LEU A 128 -1.96 11.50 23.33
C LEU A 128 -1.60 12.50 24.43
N LYS A 129 -1.04 13.65 24.05
CA LYS A 129 -0.65 14.73 24.96
C LYS A 129 -1.83 15.28 25.74
N GLU A 130 -2.98 15.49 25.09
CA GLU A 130 -4.20 15.94 25.75
C GLU A 130 -4.75 14.89 26.74
N GLY A 131 -4.70 13.60 26.36
CA GLY A 131 -5.23 12.49 27.15
C GLY A 131 -4.34 12.02 28.32
N ILE A 132 -3.04 12.30 28.29
CA ILE A 132 -2.08 11.72 29.23
C ILE A 132 -2.32 12.18 30.69
N GLY A 133 -2.84 13.39 30.88
CA GLY A 133 -3.18 13.93 32.19
C GLY A 133 -4.25 13.14 32.95
N LEU A 134 -5.15 12.49 32.22
CA LEU A 134 -6.19 11.63 32.80
C LEU A 134 -5.61 10.31 33.37
N ARG A 135 -4.52 9.84 32.81
CA ARG A 135 -3.82 8.62 33.29
C ARG A 135 -3.06 8.85 34.58
N ALA A 136 -2.73 10.09 34.93
CA ALA A 136 -2.14 10.49 36.21
C ALA A 136 -3.03 10.09 37.41
N MET A 137 -4.33 10.01 37.23
CA MET A 137 -5.27 9.57 38.27
C MET A 137 -5.07 8.10 38.67
N ALA A 138 -4.40 7.30 37.85
CA ALA A 138 -4.10 5.87 38.12
C ALA A 138 -2.75 5.64 38.81
N GLN A 139 -2.16 6.66 39.45
CA GLN A 139 -0.86 6.61 40.15
C GLN A 139 0.34 6.21 39.25
N ARG A 140 0.23 6.42 37.95
CA ARG A 140 1.33 6.25 37.01
C ARG A 140 1.97 7.59 36.67
N ASP A 141 3.29 7.59 36.49
CA ASP A 141 4.00 8.80 36.08
C ASP A 141 3.59 9.17 34.62
N PRO A 142 2.94 10.32 34.40
CA PRO A 142 2.46 10.74 33.09
C PRO A 142 3.57 10.85 32.05
N LEU A 143 4.79 11.24 32.47
CA LEU A 143 5.92 11.40 31.56
C LEU A 143 6.41 10.05 31.04
N VAL A 144 6.47 9.05 31.92
CA VAL A 144 6.86 7.69 31.54
C VAL A 144 5.82 7.07 30.60
N GLU A 145 4.53 7.24 30.91
CA GLU A 145 3.44 6.74 30.06
C GLU A 145 3.45 7.41 28.69
N TYR A 146 3.62 8.76 28.64
CA TYR A 146 3.73 9.50 27.38
C TYR A 146 4.90 9.02 26.53
N SER A 147 6.08 8.85 27.15
CA SER A 147 7.28 8.38 26.44
C SER A 147 7.10 6.96 25.88
N ASN A 148 6.52 6.05 26.67
CA ASN A 148 6.30 4.67 26.25
C ASN A 148 5.25 4.57 25.13
N GLU A 149 4.14 5.30 25.25
CA GLU A 149 3.08 5.30 24.25
C GLU A 149 3.57 5.96 22.95
N GLY A 150 4.23 7.12 23.04
CA GLY A 150 4.80 7.81 21.88
C GLY A 150 5.84 6.96 21.15
N ALA A 151 6.68 6.21 21.88
CA ALA A 151 7.62 5.28 21.26
C ALA A 151 6.93 4.11 20.56
N ARG A 152 5.77 3.63 21.06
CA ARG A 152 4.97 2.61 20.38
C ARG A 152 4.32 3.16 19.10
N MET A 153 3.73 4.33 19.20
CA MET A 153 3.09 5.01 18.06
C MET A 153 4.10 5.32 16.95
N PHE A 154 5.30 5.78 17.32
CA PHE A 154 6.37 6.02 16.35
C PHE A 154 6.81 4.74 15.64
N ARG A 155 6.96 3.63 16.37
CA ARG A 155 7.29 2.33 15.74
C ARG A 155 6.21 1.87 14.79
N ALA A 156 4.93 1.96 15.19
CA ALA A 156 3.80 1.62 14.33
C ALA A 156 3.73 2.50 13.07
N MET A 157 4.02 3.80 13.20
CA MET A 157 4.15 4.69 12.05
C MET A 157 5.26 4.23 11.08
N MET A 158 6.44 3.91 11.61
CA MET A 158 7.58 3.45 10.79
C MET A 158 7.29 2.11 10.10
N GLU A 159 6.56 1.21 10.76
CA GLU A 159 6.10 -0.05 10.21
C GLU A 159 5.08 0.19 9.08
N GLY A 160 4.08 1.02 9.32
CA GLY A 160 3.12 1.42 8.29
C GLY A 160 3.75 2.15 7.10
N ILE A 161 4.83 2.92 7.29
CA ILE A 161 5.58 3.53 6.18
C ILE A 161 6.21 2.45 5.30
N ARG A 162 6.83 1.42 5.88
CA ARG A 162 7.47 0.34 5.14
C ARG A 162 6.45 -0.46 4.33
N GLU A 163 5.39 -0.92 4.98
CA GLU A 163 4.34 -1.72 4.35
C GLU A 163 3.64 -0.94 3.25
N GLU A 164 3.14 0.27 3.54
CA GLU A 164 2.42 1.09 2.56
C GLU A 164 3.31 1.47 1.37
N THR A 165 4.62 1.72 1.59
CA THR A 165 5.54 2.01 0.49
C THR A 165 5.66 0.82 -0.47
N VAL A 166 5.86 -0.38 0.05
CA VAL A 166 5.99 -1.61 -0.76
C VAL A 166 4.69 -1.91 -1.49
N GLU A 167 3.55 -1.89 -0.80
CA GLU A 167 2.22 -2.08 -1.38
C GLU A 167 1.97 -1.10 -2.54
N GLN A 168 2.24 0.18 -2.32
CA GLN A 168 2.04 1.22 -3.32
C GLN A 168 2.94 1.07 -4.54
N ILE A 169 4.17 0.61 -4.39
CA ILE A 169 5.08 0.34 -5.50
C ILE A 169 4.47 -0.73 -6.41
N PHE A 170 4.12 -1.90 -5.87
CA PHE A 170 3.53 -2.98 -6.66
C PHE A 170 2.18 -2.59 -7.28
N ALA A 171 1.33 -1.90 -6.52
CA ALA A 171 0.04 -1.42 -7.02
C ALA A 171 0.19 -0.44 -8.19
N ASN A 172 1.18 0.46 -8.15
CA ASN A 172 1.41 1.40 -9.24
C ASN A 172 2.00 0.73 -10.47
N VAL A 173 2.93 -0.22 -10.33
CA VAL A 173 3.43 -1.01 -11.46
C VAL A 173 2.27 -1.74 -12.15
N ALA A 174 1.39 -2.38 -11.40
CA ALA A 174 0.20 -3.05 -11.95
C ALA A 174 -0.75 -2.07 -12.67
N ARG A 175 -0.88 -0.82 -12.18
CA ARG A 175 -1.66 0.22 -12.85
C ARG A 175 -1.06 0.64 -14.19
N PHE A 176 0.26 0.79 -14.27
CA PHE A 176 0.96 1.09 -15.52
C PHE A 176 0.79 -0.03 -16.53
N ASP A 177 0.88 -1.29 -16.11
CA ASP A 177 0.63 -2.44 -16.98
C ASP A 177 -0.81 -2.45 -17.52
N ALA A 178 -1.79 -2.28 -16.64
CA ALA A 178 -3.20 -2.21 -17.03
C ALA A 178 -3.49 -1.02 -17.98
N ALA A 179 -2.79 0.09 -17.78
CA ALA A 179 -2.89 1.25 -18.63
C ALA A 179 -2.32 1.01 -20.03
N ALA A 180 -1.14 0.38 -20.09
CA ALA A 180 -0.51 0.02 -21.35
C ALA A 180 -1.34 -1.00 -22.15
N GLN A 181 -1.95 -1.98 -21.47
CA GLN A 181 -2.85 -2.93 -22.11
C GLN A 181 -4.08 -2.27 -22.73
N ARG A 182 -4.74 -1.35 -22.00
CA ARG A 182 -5.89 -0.61 -22.52
C ARG A 182 -5.52 0.26 -23.72
N ALA A 183 -4.38 0.94 -23.66
CA ALA A 183 -3.88 1.74 -24.77
C ALA A 183 -3.60 0.90 -26.02
N ALA A 184 -3.13 -0.32 -25.85
CA ALA A 184 -2.90 -1.27 -26.94
C ALA A 184 -4.20 -1.82 -27.53
N GLU A 185 -5.22 -2.07 -26.70
CA GLU A 185 -6.54 -2.55 -27.12
C GLU A 185 -7.33 -1.48 -27.89
N ASP A 186 -7.28 -0.23 -27.42
CA ASP A 186 -8.01 0.88 -28.02
C ASP A 186 -7.35 1.44 -29.30
N GLY A 187 -6.08 1.10 -29.56
CA GLY A 187 -5.34 1.43 -30.79
C GLY A 187 -5.14 2.93 -31.02
N THR A 188 -5.37 3.77 -30.02
CA THR A 188 -5.30 5.23 -30.14
C THR A 188 -4.27 5.84 -29.17
N VAL A 189 -3.44 6.74 -29.71
CA VAL A 189 -2.48 7.53 -28.90
C VAL A 189 -3.22 8.41 -27.87
N GLU A 190 -4.47 8.78 -28.17
CA GLU A 190 -5.34 9.58 -27.28
C GLU A 190 -5.79 8.79 -26.05
N ALA A 191 -6.09 7.49 -26.18
CA ALA A 191 -6.40 6.64 -25.05
C ALA A 191 -5.19 6.47 -24.12
N ALA A 192 -3.98 6.31 -24.67
CA ALA A 192 -2.74 6.30 -23.90
C ALA A 192 -2.53 7.61 -23.13
N GLN A 193 -2.81 8.75 -23.75
CA GLN A 193 -2.70 10.08 -23.12
C GLN A 193 -3.77 10.28 -22.05
N ALA A 194 -5.01 9.83 -22.27
CA ALA A 194 -6.10 9.91 -21.28
C ALA A 194 -5.82 9.05 -20.04
N VAL A 195 -5.25 7.86 -20.23
CA VAL A 195 -4.82 6.97 -19.14
C VAL A 195 -3.63 7.56 -18.40
N ALA A 196 -2.68 8.18 -19.11
CA ALA A 196 -1.58 8.92 -18.52
C ALA A 196 -2.09 10.05 -17.62
N ASN A 197 -3.07 10.81 -18.06
CA ASN A 197 -3.68 11.89 -17.29
C ASN A 197 -4.49 11.38 -16.08
N ALA A 198 -5.20 10.25 -16.22
CA ALA A 198 -5.95 9.64 -15.11
C ALA A 198 -5.02 9.13 -13.98
N ASN A 199 -3.88 8.55 -14.35
CA ASN A 199 -2.87 8.11 -13.38
C ASN A 199 -2.13 9.29 -12.74
N ALA A 200 -1.85 10.37 -13.47
CA ALA A 200 -1.32 11.61 -12.92
C ALA A 200 -2.30 12.24 -11.91
N THR A 201 -3.60 12.15 -12.16
CA THR A 201 -4.66 12.62 -11.25
C THR A 201 -4.79 11.74 -10.01
N ALA A 202 -4.63 10.43 -10.14
CA ALA A 202 -4.60 9.50 -9.01
C ALA A 202 -3.36 9.69 -8.12
N ALA A 203 -2.19 9.95 -8.71
CA ALA A 203 -0.98 10.35 -8.00
C ALA A 203 -1.10 11.76 -7.39
N ALA A 204 -1.86 12.67 -8.02
CA ALA A 204 -2.18 14.00 -7.49
C ALA A 204 -3.33 13.96 -6.47
N GLY A 205 -4.18 12.94 -6.48
CA GLY A 205 -5.23 12.69 -5.46
C GLY A 205 -4.67 12.49 -4.05
N ILE A 206 -3.40 12.13 -3.94
CA ILE A 206 -2.64 12.21 -2.68
C ILE A 206 -2.41 13.68 -2.24
N ARG A 207 -2.59 14.66 -3.14
CA ARG A 207 -2.41 16.11 -2.86
C ARG A 207 -3.69 16.87 -2.51
N VAL A 208 -4.89 16.30 -2.62
CA VAL A 208 -6.16 17.04 -2.38
C VAL A 208 -6.62 16.97 -0.92
N GLY A 209 -5.68 17.16 0.01
CA GLY A 209 -5.99 17.52 1.39
C GLY A 209 -5.56 18.94 1.76
N GLN A 210 -5.18 19.79 0.79
CA GLN A 210 -4.59 21.09 1.09
C GLN A 210 -5.13 22.21 0.19
N ALA A 211 -6.35 22.64 0.45
CA ALA A 211 -6.79 24.00 0.10
C ALA A 211 -7.96 24.43 1.00
N GLY A 212 -7.64 24.83 2.18
CA GLY A 212 -8.54 25.55 3.08
C GLY A 212 -7.74 26.55 3.90
N GLY A 213 -7.42 27.73 3.34
CA GLY A 213 -6.70 28.76 4.07
C GLY A 213 -6.44 30.03 3.27
N GLN A 214 -7.43 30.89 3.21
CA GLN A 214 -7.34 32.35 3.13
C GLN A 214 -6.47 33.04 2.06
N GLY A 215 -7.15 33.78 1.19
CA GLY A 215 -6.60 34.86 0.40
C GLY A 215 -7.71 35.80 -0.08
N ARG A 216 -7.94 36.87 0.68
CA ARG A 216 -8.76 38.01 0.25
C ARG A 216 -8.12 38.69 -0.97
N GLY A 217 -8.94 38.98 -1.99
CA GLY A 217 -8.55 39.87 -3.09
C GLY A 217 -9.71 40.08 -4.02
N THR A 218 -10.42 41.20 -3.81
CA THR A 218 -11.41 41.81 -4.70
C THR A 218 -10.82 42.11 -6.06
N VAL A 219 -11.55 41.85 -7.17
CA VAL A 219 -11.84 42.85 -8.25
C VAL A 219 -12.96 42.32 -9.17
N LEU A 220 -13.87 43.20 -9.51
CA LEU A 220 -15.06 43.14 -10.34
C LEU A 220 -14.81 42.63 -11.76
N GLY A 221 -15.84 41.96 -12.34
CA GLY A 221 -15.99 41.71 -13.77
C GLY A 221 -17.19 40.83 -14.06
N ASP A 222 -18.32 41.49 -14.31
CA ASP A 222 -19.63 41.03 -14.76
C ASP A 222 -19.57 40.17 -16.04
N THR A 223 -20.31 39.07 -16.13
CA THR A 223 -21.37 38.70 -17.09
C THR A 223 -21.71 37.21 -17.07
N GLY A 224 -23.00 36.89 -16.90
CA GLY A 224 -23.74 35.86 -17.64
C GLY A 224 -23.93 34.47 -17.00
N GLN A 225 -24.97 34.34 -16.19
CA GLN A 225 -25.97 33.26 -16.10
C GLN A 225 -25.59 31.83 -16.47
N ALA A 226 -25.54 30.94 -15.42
CA ALA A 226 -26.42 29.75 -15.36
C ALA A 226 -26.31 29.14 -13.95
N SER A 227 -27.40 29.21 -13.20
CA SER A 227 -27.58 28.62 -11.89
C SER A 227 -27.66 27.09 -11.97
N MET A 228 -26.80 26.40 -11.22
CA MET A 228 -27.09 25.05 -10.74
C MET A 228 -26.85 25.04 -9.22
N GLU A 229 -27.94 25.03 -8.48
CA GLU A 229 -27.97 24.90 -7.05
C GLU A 229 -27.42 23.52 -6.65
N GLN A 230 -26.19 23.49 -6.16
CA GLN A 230 -25.72 22.34 -5.38
C GLN A 230 -26.18 22.53 -3.93
N ARG A 231 -27.22 21.79 -3.55
CA ARG A 231 -27.62 21.63 -2.16
C ARG A 231 -26.51 20.93 -1.38
N VAL A 232 -25.80 21.67 -0.58
CA VAL A 232 -24.95 21.13 0.47
C VAL A 232 -25.87 20.68 1.62
N THR A 233 -26.04 19.40 1.80
CA THR A 233 -26.76 18.83 2.94
C THR A 233 -25.77 18.68 4.10
N TYR A 234 -25.88 19.54 5.09
CA TYR A 234 -25.17 19.43 6.36
C TYR A 234 -26.00 18.53 7.29
N SER A 235 -25.53 17.34 7.60
CA SER A 235 -26.14 16.46 8.61
C SER A 235 -25.37 16.59 9.92
N GLY A 236 -25.93 17.34 10.86
CA GLY A 236 -25.51 17.32 12.25
C GLY A 236 -26.18 16.17 13.00
N PRO A 237 -25.64 15.72 14.13
CA PRO A 237 -26.22 14.61 14.87
C PRO A 237 -27.56 15.02 15.49
N SER A 238 -28.65 14.38 15.09
CA SER A 238 -29.93 14.45 15.79
C SER A 238 -30.06 13.27 16.73
N GLU A 239 -30.38 13.62 17.96
CA GLU A 239 -30.72 12.75 19.07
C GLU A 239 -32.13 12.17 18.84
N SER A 240 -32.24 11.02 18.19
CA SER A 240 -33.35 10.06 18.33
C SER A 240 -33.15 8.91 17.35
N GLY A 241 -33.06 7.68 17.86
CA GLY A 241 -32.88 6.50 17.06
C GLY A 241 -34.11 6.13 16.28
N GLU A 242 -33.89 5.73 15.05
CA GLU A 242 -34.68 4.72 14.33
C GLU A 242 -33.89 4.29 13.09
N GLU A 243 -33.70 2.98 12.97
CA GLU A 243 -33.04 2.31 11.84
C GLU A 243 -34.01 2.28 10.65
N GLU A 244 -33.55 2.72 9.48
CA GLU A 244 -34.14 2.26 8.22
C GLU A 244 -33.06 1.74 7.26
N THR A 245 -33.16 0.44 7.03
CA THR A 245 -32.43 -0.31 6.03
C THR A 245 -33.10 -0.16 4.67
N SER A 246 -32.38 0.29 3.65
CA SER A 246 -32.79 0.01 2.27
C SER A 246 -31.62 -0.47 1.45
N GLY A 247 -31.73 -1.74 1.05
CA GLY A 247 -30.77 -2.43 0.21
C GLY A 247 -30.90 -2.06 -1.26
N ALA A 248 -29.79 -2.14 -1.96
CA ALA A 248 -29.79 -2.31 -3.42
C ALA A 248 -28.68 -3.26 -3.84
N SER A 249 -29.12 -4.25 -4.54
CA SER A 249 -28.55 -5.49 -4.99
C SER A 249 -27.30 -5.39 -5.87
N SER A 250 -26.45 -6.34 -5.60
CA SER A 250 -25.37 -6.94 -6.38
C SER A 250 -25.61 -7.14 -7.87
N ARG A 251 -24.54 -6.94 -8.67
CA ARG A 251 -24.28 -7.78 -9.84
C ARG A 251 -22.82 -8.23 -9.85
N ARG A 252 -22.71 -9.52 -9.67
CA ARG A 252 -21.53 -10.36 -9.78
C ARG A 252 -21.11 -10.44 -11.23
N ALA A 253 -19.83 -10.19 -11.53
CA ALA A 253 -19.20 -10.67 -12.75
C ALA A 253 -17.84 -11.24 -12.40
N SER A 254 -17.79 -12.55 -12.44
CA SER A 254 -16.58 -13.35 -12.41
C SER A 254 -15.85 -13.21 -13.73
N ARG A 255 -14.55 -12.88 -13.70
CA ARG A 255 -13.62 -13.21 -14.78
C ARG A 255 -12.27 -13.63 -14.23
N SER A 256 -11.89 -14.81 -14.64
CA SER A 256 -10.66 -15.55 -14.51
C SER A 256 -9.42 -14.68 -14.76
N GLY A 257 -8.54 -14.59 -13.78
CA GLY A 257 -7.17 -14.11 -13.95
C GLY A 257 -6.31 -15.21 -14.55
N ALA A 258 -5.58 -14.89 -15.59
CA ALA A 258 -4.68 -15.80 -16.27
C ALA A 258 -3.36 -15.92 -15.50
N ASP A 259 -3.02 -17.14 -15.32
CA ASP A 259 -1.80 -17.78 -14.90
C ASP A 259 -0.50 -17.10 -15.39
N SER A 260 0.17 -16.36 -14.52
CA SER A 260 1.56 -15.88 -14.72
C SER A 260 2.56 -16.49 -13.73
N GLY A 261 2.09 -17.42 -12.87
CA GLY A 261 2.90 -18.00 -11.79
C GLY A 261 4.05 -18.92 -12.21
N GLY A 262 3.95 -19.56 -13.39
CA GLY A 262 4.93 -20.56 -13.81
C GLY A 262 6.33 -20.00 -14.08
N ASN A 263 6.43 -18.80 -14.60
CA ASN A 263 7.71 -18.22 -15.02
C ASN A 263 8.55 -17.73 -13.82
N ARG A 264 7.89 -17.33 -12.75
CA ARG A 264 8.50 -16.77 -11.55
C ARG A 264 9.12 -17.86 -10.65
N ALA A 265 8.41 -18.96 -10.46
CA ALA A 265 8.94 -20.11 -9.72
C ALA A 265 10.18 -20.72 -10.41
N GLU A 266 10.23 -20.65 -11.74
CA GLU A 266 11.36 -21.16 -12.54
C GLU A 266 12.59 -20.25 -12.43
N ARG A 267 12.42 -18.92 -12.44
CA ARG A 267 13.48 -17.95 -12.21
C ARG A 267 14.07 -18.07 -10.79
N ARG A 268 13.21 -18.33 -9.79
CA ARG A 268 13.63 -18.56 -8.42
C ARG A 268 14.51 -19.82 -8.29
N ARG A 269 14.12 -20.93 -8.90
CA ARG A 269 14.93 -22.16 -8.93
C ARG A 269 16.28 -21.95 -9.60
N SER A 270 16.36 -21.11 -10.61
CA SER A 270 17.61 -20.76 -11.30
C SER A 270 18.54 -19.91 -10.45
N ARG A 271 17.98 -18.99 -9.63
CA ARG A 271 18.73 -18.13 -8.70
C ARG A 271 19.31 -18.94 -7.53
N LYS A 272 18.51 -19.88 -6.96
CA LYS A 272 18.96 -20.77 -5.88
C LYS A 272 20.11 -21.69 -6.34
N LYS A 273 20.14 -22.11 -7.62
CA LYS A 273 21.24 -22.89 -8.22
C LYS A 273 22.54 -22.10 -8.43
N ARG A 274 22.51 -20.78 -8.47
CA ARG A 274 23.70 -19.92 -8.66
C ARG A 274 24.35 -19.49 -7.34
N ARG A 275 23.68 -19.69 -6.18
CA ARG A 275 24.21 -19.36 -4.85
C ARG A 275 24.87 -20.54 -4.13
N HIS A 276 24.83 -21.73 -4.71
CA HIS A 276 25.60 -22.92 -4.31
C HIS A 276 26.66 -23.24 -5.37
#